data_b476e0fc8c6ce9dcfe45c7f8ea5fa0e1
#
_entry.id   b476e0fc8c6ce9dcfe45c7f8ea5fa0e1
#
_cell.length_a   1.000
_cell.length_b   1.000
_cell.length_c   1.000
_cell.angle_alpha   90.00
_cell.angle_beta   90.00
_cell.angle_gamma   90.00
#
_symmetry.space_group_name_H-M   'P 1'
#
loop_
_entity.id
_entity.type
_entity.pdbx_description
1 polymer ?
#
loop_
_entity_poly.entity_id
_entity_poly.type
_entity_poly.pdbx_seq_one_letter_code
_entity_poly.pdbx_strand_id
1 'polypeptide(L)'
;MKSNRLIKRLDWYIIKKFLGTYVFAIALIISIAVVFDFNEKMDKLMEHEAPWDKIIFEYYMNFIPYFSNLFSPLFVFIAVIFFTSKLAENSEIIAMFSTGMSFKRMMRPYMISAAIIAAATFMMSSFIIPKGSVTRLNFEDKYIKPKKVNSVWNVQLEVDSGVIAYIDNYNDGMKTGNRFSLDKFVDKKLVSHLTARRITYDTTTVNKWTIHDYMVRELDGLKEKITKGDRIDSIINMDPSDFLIMKNQQEMLTSPELSEYIEKQKRRGFANIKEFEIEYHKRIAMSFASFILTIIGVSLSSRKTKGGMGLHLGIGLGLSFSYILFQTITSTFAINGNVPPAIAVWIPNILYAGIAFYLYQKAPK
;
A
#
# COMPACT_ATOMS: atom_id res chain seq x y z
N MET A 1 33.29 31.35 -23.10
CA MET A 1 31.85 30.89 -23.21
C MET A 1 31.53 29.98 -22.07
N LYS A 2 30.82 30.47 -21.03
CA LYS A 2 30.28 29.61 -19.97
C LYS A 2 29.11 28.81 -20.56
N SER A 3 29.31 27.51 -20.76
CA SER A 3 28.23 26.61 -21.18
C SER A 3 27.16 26.63 -20.14
N ASN A 4 26.00 27.23 -20.43
CA ASN A 4 24.81 27.30 -19.61
C ASN A 4 24.01 25.99 -19.58
N ARG A 5 24.70 24.85 -19.66
CA ARG A 5 24.07 23.54 -19.54
C ARG A 5 23.70 23.31 -18.08
N LEU A 6 22.42 23.17 -17.79
CA LEU A 6 21.87 22.82 -16.47
C LEU A 6 22.51 21.55 -15.90
N ILE A 7 22.84 20.57 -16.76
CA ILE A 7 23.46 19.30 -16.42
C ILE A 7 24.86 19.26 -17.09
N LYS A 8 25.92 19.12 -16.29
CA LYS A 8 27.30 18.97 -16.75
C LYS A 8 27.60 17.50 -17.06
N ARG A 9 28.73 17.22 -17.78
CA ARG A 9 29.14 15.83 -18.12
C ARG A 9 29.26 14.93 -16.88
N LEU A 10 29.78 15.46 -15.78
CA LEU A 10 29.91 14.73 -14.52
C LEU A 10 28.55 14.40 -13.89
N ASP A 11 27.59 15.34 -13.96
CA ASP A 11 26.23 15.08 -13.45
C ASP A 11 25.58 13.93 -14.22
N TRP A 12 25.70 13.94 -15.54
CA TRP A 12 25.18 12.87 -16.39
C TRP A 12 25.83 11.51 -16.11
N TYR A 13 27.15 11.51 -15.87
CA TYR A 13 27.87 10.30 -15.47
C TYR A 13 27.30 9.70 -14.19
N ILE A 14 27.13 10.52 -13.13
CA ILE A 14 26.58 10.09 -11.85
C ILE A 14 25.14 9.60 -12.02
N ILE A 15 24.28 10.35 -12.72
CA ILE A 15 22.89 9.97 -12.96
C ILE A 15 22.81 8.61 -13.68
N LYS A 16 23.51 8.45 -14.80
CA LYS A 16 23.50 7.21 -15.58
C LYS A 16 23.98 6.02 -14.76
N LYS A 17 25.05 6.20 -14.00
CA LYS A 17 25.63 5.12 -13.17
C LYS A 17 24.71 4.76 -12.00
N PHE A 18 24.15 5.74 -11.29
CA PHE A 18 23.26 5.48 -10.18
C PHE A 18 21.96 4.79 -10.64
N LEU A 19 21.28 5.32 -11.66
CA LEU A 19 20.07 4.71 -12.21
C LEU A 19 20.34 3.32 -12.80
N GLY A 20 21.48 3.14 -13.51
CA GLY A 20 21.89 1.84 -14.03
C GLY A 20 22.13 0.81 -12.92
N THR A 21 22.80 1.21 -11.83
CA THR A 21 23.00 0.34 -10.65
C THR A 21 21.68 0.02 -9.96
N TYR A 22 20.73 0.97 -9.88
CA TYR A 22 19.40 0.76 -9.32
C TYR A 22 18.61 -0.29 -10.13
N VAL A 23 18.55 -0.15 -11.45
CA VAL A 23 17.88 -1.11 -12.33
C VAL A 23 18.54 -2.49 -12.25
N PHE A 24 19.89 -2.54 -12.22
CA PHE A 24 20.63 -3.79 -12.07
C PHE A 24 20.34 -4.48 -10.72
N ALA A 25 20.30 -3.72 -9.62
CA ALA A 25 19.96 -4.26 -8.30
C ALA A 25 18.54 -4.85 -8.26
N ILE A 26 17.57 -4.15 -8.87
CA ILE A 26 16.22 -4.67 -9.04
C ILE A 26 16.24 -5.99 -9.82
N ALA A 27 16.83 -5.99 -11.00
CA ALA A 27 16.85 -7.16 -11.88
C ALA A 27 17.45 -8.39 -11.17
N LEU A 28 18.57 -8.20 -10.45
CA LEU A 28 19.28 -9.26 -9.75
C LEU A 28 18.42 -9.82 -8.59
N ILE A 29 17.93 -8.95 -7.70
CA ILE A 29 17.23 -9.42 -6.49
C ILE A 29 15.82 -9.95 -6.84
N ILE A 30 15.14 -9.33 -7.79
CA ILE A 30 13.82 -9.80 -8.22
C ILE A 30 13.92 -11.15 -8.95
N SER A 31 14.98 -11.39 -9.74
CA SER A 31 15.19 -12.71 -10.33
C SER A 31 15.29 -13.81 -9.28
N ILE A 32 16.03 -13.55 -8.19
CA ILE A 32 16.12 -14.45 -7.05
C ILE A 32 14.75 -14.61 -6.36
N ALA A 33 14.05 -13.51 -6.10
CA ALA A 33 12.73 -13.53 -5.47
C ALA A 33 11.71 -14.32 -6.27
N VAL A 34 11.70 -14.21 -7.60
CA VAL A 34 10.82 -14.99 -8.50
C VAL A 34 11.10 -16.50 -8.38
N VAL A 35 12.37 -16.90 -8.34
CA VAL A 35 12.74 -18.31 -8.18
C VAL A 35 12.26 -18.87 -6.82
N PHE A 36 12.46 -18.11 -5.74
CA PHE A 36 11.97 -18.51 -4.42
C PHE A 36 10.44 -18.58 -4.35
N ASP A 37 9.75 -17.56 -4.85
CA ASP A 37 8.29 -17.52 -4.88
C ASP A 37 7.70 -18.67 -5.71
N PHE A 38 8.32 -18.98 -6.85
CA PHE A 38 7.92 -20.11 -7.69
C PHE A 38 8.07 -21.45 -6.95
N ASN A 39 9.22 -21.69 -6.31
CA ASN A 39 9.45 -22.92 -5.55
C ASN A 39 8.44 -23.07 -4.38
N GLU A 40 8.14 -21.97 -3.67
CA GLU A 40 7.19 -21.98 -2.55
C GLU A 40 5.76 -22.32 -3.00
N LYS A 41 5.38 -21.87 -4.22
CA LYS A 41 4.01 -22.02 -4.74
C LYS A 41 3.82 -23.19 -5.69
N MET A 42 4.90 -23.85 -6.09
CA MET A 42 4.90 -24.88 -7.13
C MET A 42 3.88 -26.00 -6.85
N ASP A 43 3.85 -26.52 -5.62
CA ASP A 43 2.94 -27.62 -5.26
C ASP A 43 1.46 -27.22 -5.47
N LYS A 44 1.09 -25.99 -5.06
CA LYS A 44 -0.28 -25.48 -5.21
C LYS A 44 -0.62 -25.20 -6.66
N LEU A 45 0.33 -24.67 -7.45
CA LEU A 45 0.13 -24.42 -8.88
C LEU A 45 -0.09 -25.71 -9.65
N MET A 46 0.61 -26.78 -9.27
CA MET A 46 0.43 -28.10 -9.87
C MET A 46 -0.86 -28.77 -9.40
N GLU A 47 -1.19 -28.70 -8.12
CA GLU A 47 -2.43 -29.25 -7.54
C GLU A 47 -3.69 -28.66 -8.21
N HIS A 48 -3.67 -27.37 -8.55
CA HIS A 48 -4.79 -26.70 -9.20
C HIS A 48 -4.64 -26.57 -10.73
N GLU A 49 -3.71 -27.33 -11.33
CA GLU A 49 -3.48 -27.38 -12.78
C GLU A 49 -3.37 -26.00 -13.43
N ALA A 50 -2.60 -25.08 -12.82
CA ALA A 50 -2.45 -23.72 -13.32
C ALA A 50 -1.73 -23.69 -14.68
N PRO A 51 -2.30 -23.10 -15.74
CA PRO A 51 -1.66 -23.04 -17.06
C PRO A 51 -0.41 -22.16 -17.04
N TRP A 52 0.67 -22.60 -17.73
CA TRP A 52 1.96 -21.90 -17.75
C TRP A 52 1.87 -20.47 -18.31
N ASP A 53 1.06 -20.26 -19.32
CA ASP A 53 0.81 -18.93 -19.90
C ASP A 53 0.24 -17.97 -18.83
N LYS A 54 -0.68 -18.43 -18.00
CA LYS A 54 -1.28 -17.62 -16.94
C LYS A 54 -0.30 -17.39 -15.78
N ILE A 55 0.53 -18.38 -15.44
CA ILE A 55 1.60 -18.20 -14.44
C ILE A 55 2.53 -17.08 -14.87
N ILE A 56 2.93 -17.03 -16.13
CA ILE A 56 3.87 -16.02 -16.65
C ILE A 56 3.18 -14.65 -16.79
N PHE A 57 2.05 -14.58 -17.51
CA PHE A 57 1.44 -13.30 -17.89
C PHE A 57 0.47 -12.74 -16.86
N GLU A 58 -0.31 -13.56 -16.15
CA GLU A 58 -1.25 -13.08 -15.15
C GLU A 58 -0.57 -12.91 -13.78
N TYR A 59 0.35 -13.82 -13.41
CA TYR A 59 0.99 -13.77 -12.10
C TYR A 59 2.34 -13.04 -12.13
N TYR A 60 3.39 -13.56 -12.77
CA TYR A 60 4.75 -12.98 -12.67
C TYR A 60 4.89 -11.63 -13.35
N MET A 61 4.22 -11.38 -14.47
CA MET A 61 4.27 -10.06 -15.12
C MET A 61 3.71 -8.93 -14.23
N ASN A 62 2.82 -9.26 -13.30
CA ASN A 62 2.26 -8.32 -12.32
C ASN A 62 2.95 -8.39 -10.95
N PHE A 63 3.53 -9.53 -10.59
CA PHE A 63 4.33 -9.72 -9.38
C PHE A 63 5.61 -8.88 -9.40
N ILE A 64 6.36 -8.91 -10.51
CA ILE A 64 7.64 -8.21 -10.65
C ILE A 64 7.52 -6.71 -10.41
N PRO A 65 6.62 -5.94 -11.05
CA PRO A 65 6.44 -4.52 -10.77
C PRO A 65 6.03 -4.24 -9.32
N TYR A 66 5.13 -5.05 -8.76
CA TYR A 66 4.66 -4.90 -7.39
C TYR A 66 5.81 -5.04 -6.39
N PHE A 67 6.56 -6.14 -6.45
CA PHE A 67 7.68 -6.38 -5.53
C PHE A 67 8.85 -5.41 -5.75
N SER A 68 9.14 -5.04 -7.00
CA SER A 68 10.15 -4.02 -7.31
C SER A 68 9.82 -2.69 -6.64
N ASN A 69 8.55 -2.29 -6.64
CA ASN A 69 8.11 -1.05 -6.03
C ASN A 69 8.08 -1.15 -4.50
N LEU A 70 7.61 -2.27 -3.96
CA LEU A 70 7.57 -2.53 -2.51
C LEU A 70 8.96 -2.46 -1.86
N PHE A 71 9.97 -3.01 -2.53
CA PHE A 71 11.36 -3.01 -2.06
C PHE A 71 12.20 -1.87 -2.66
N SER A 72 11.58 -0.90 -3.34
CA SER A 72 12.29 0.24 -3.91
C SER A 72 13.21 0.97 -2.92
N PRO A 73 12.83 1.22 -1.65
CA PRO A 73 13.73 1.79 -0.65
C PRO A 73 15.04 1.02 -0.47
N LEU A 74 14.96 -0.31 -0.45
CA LEU A 74 16.13 -1.20 -0.36
C LEU A 74 17.03 -1.05 -1.59
N PHE A 75 16.44 -1.06 -2.79
CA PHE A 75 17.20 -0.95 -4.03
C PHE A 75 17.87 0.41 -4.20
N VAL A 76 17.21 1.49 -3.80
CA VAL A 76 17.80 2.83 -3.76
C VAL A 76 19.03 2.84 -2.86
N PHE A 77 18.92 2.27 -1.67
CA PHE A 77 20.04 2.23 -0.73
C PHE A 77 21.22 1.41 -1.26
N ILE A 78 20.95 0.19 -1.75
CA ILE A 78 22.00 -0.66 -2.33
C ILE A 78 22.70 0.08 -3.49
N ALA A 79 21.91 0.65 -4.39
CA ALA A 79 22.44 1.31 -5.57
C ALA A 79 23.30 2.53 -5.22
N VAL A 80 22.80 3.39 -4.32
CA VAL A 80 23.52 4.60 -3.94
C VAL A 80 24.79 4.29 -3.16
N ILE A 81 24.75 3.34 -2.23
CA ILE A 81 25.91 2.95 -1.42
C ILE A 81 26.94 2.25 -2.29
N PHE A 82 26.53 1.26 -3.09
CA PHE A 82 27.44 0.52 -3.96
C PHE A 82 28.18 1.46 -4.93
N PHE A 83 27.44 2.30 -5.62
CA PHE A 83 28.02 3.22 -6.59
C PHE A 83 28.92 4.27 -5.91
N THR A 84 28.46 4.89 -4.83
CA THR A 84 29.22 5.94 -4.13
C THR A 84 30.46 5.37 -3.44
N SER A 85 30.38 4.20 -2.80
CA SER A 85 31.56 3.52 -2.23
C SER A 85 32.59 3.20 -3.30
N LYS A 86 32.16 2.73 -4.48
CA LYS A 86 33.05 2.46 -5.60
C LYS A 86 33.79 3.72 -6.08
N LEU A 87 33.08 4.87 -6.14
CA LEU A 87 33.72 6.16 -6.45
C LEU A 87 34.71 6.58 -5.35
N ALA A 88 34.39 6.30 -4.08
CA ALA A 88 35.28 6.63 -2.96
C ALA A 88 36.54 5.73 -2.95
N GLU A 89 36.38 4.43 -3.21
CA GLU A 89 37.51 3.49 -3.30
C GLU A 89 38.46 3.84 -4.44
N ASN A 90 37.91 4.20 -5.61
CA ASN A 90 38.69 4.65 -6.77
C ASN A 90 39.27 6.07 -6.59
N SER A 91 39.10 6.70 -5.42
CA SER A 91 39.56 8.07 -5.16
C SER A 91 38.92 9.15 -6.06
N GLU A 92 37.86 8.81 -6.81
CA GLU A 92 37.14 9.75 -7.69
C GLU A 92 36.48 10.88 -6.87
N ILE A 93 35.91 10.56 -5.72
CA ILE A 93 35.30 11.56 -4.82
C ILE A 93 36.34 12.53 -4.30
N ILE A 94 37.54 12.05 -3.92
CA ILE A 94 38.64 12.89 -3.46
C ILE A 94 39.13 13.80 -4.60
N ALA A 95 39.22 13.26 -5.81
CA ALA A 95 39.58 14.06 -6.98
C ALA A 95 38.52 15.15 -7.28
N MET A 96 37.22 14.86 -7.11
CA MET A 96 36.19 15.86 -7.27
C MET A 96 36.29 16.98 -6.22
N PHE A 97 36.56 16.67 -4.96
CA PHE A 97 36.73 17.67 -3.91
C PHE A 97 38.00 18.49 -4.05
N SER A 98 39.13 17.89 -4.50
CA SER A 98 40.40 18.61 -4.75
C SER A 98 40.30 19.62 -5.89
N THR A 99 39.34 19.46 -6.81
CA THR A 99 39.01 20.50 -7.82
C THR A 99 38.10 21.62 -7.29
N GLY A 100 37.83 21.68 -5.99
CA GLY A 100 37.00 22.71 -5.36
C GLY A 100 35.50 22.45 -5.46
N MET A 101 35.07 21.21 -5.78
CA MET A 101 33.66 20.84 -5.77
C MET A 101 33.17 20.66 -4.34
N SER A 102 32.12 21.41 -3.94
CA SER A 102 31.48 21.21 -2.64
C SER A 102 30.63 19.94 -2.61
N PHE A 103 30.45 19.34 -1.44
CA PHE A 103 29.57 18.19 -1.21
C PHE A 103 28.13 18.46 -1.69
N LYS A 104 27.60 19.67 -1.42
CA LYS A 104 26.29 20.13 -1.92
C LYS A 104 26.18 20.08 -3.44
N ARG A 105 27.27 20.42 -4.17
CA ARG A 105 27.31 20.34 -5.63
C ARG A 105 27.33 18.90 -6.13
N MET A 106 28.06 18.03 -5.46
CA MET A 106 28.10 16.60 -5.74
C MET A 106 26.73 15.93 -5.50
N MET A 107 25.99 16.36 -4.48
CA MET A 107 24.66 15.82 -4.15
C MET A 107 23.61 16.08 -5.24
N ARG A 108 23.73 17.14 -6.05
CA ARG A 108 22.71 17.51 -7.06
C ARG A 108 22.35 16.37 -8.04
N PRO A 109 23.28 15.70 -8.73
CA PRO A 109 22.93 14.60 -9.63
C PRO A 109 22.29 13.41 -8.93
N TYR A 110 22.66 13.14 -7.67
CA TYR A 110 22.00 12.10 -6.87
C TYR A 110 20.54 12.46 -6.57
N MET A 111 20.26 13.73 -6.21
CA MET A 111 18.90 14.20 -5.96
C MET A 111 18.03 14.21 -7.22
N ILE A 112 18.63 14.50 -8.40
CA ILE A 112 17.93 14.36 -9.70
C ILE A 112 17.56 12.90 -9.94
N SER A 113 18.49 11.97 -9.71
CA SER A 113 18.22 10.53 -9.85
C SER A 113 17.16 10.06 -8.86
N ALA A 114 17.24 10.52 -7.60
CA ALA A 114 16.22 10.22 -6.59
C ALA A 114 14.83 10.75 -7.00
N ALA A 115 14.76 11.94 -7.62
CA ALA A 115 13.52 12.49 -8.15
C ALA A 115 12.93 11.63 -9.28
N ILE A 116 13.78 11.13 -10.18
CA ILE A 116 13.35 10.22 -11.26
C ILE A 116 12.80 8.92 -10.67
N ILE A 117 13.50 8.33 -9.70
CA ILE A 117 13.06 7.11 -9.02
C ILE A 117 11.75 7.37 -8.26
N ALA A 118 11.66 8.47 -7.51
CA ALA A 118 10.45 8.84 -6.76
C ALA A 118 9.24 9.03 -7.69
N ALA A 119 9.42 9.69 -8.82
CA ALA A 119 8.36 9.85 -9.82
C ALA A 119 7.94 8.50 -10.42
N ALA A 120 8.90 7.65 -10.78
CA ALA A 120 8.63 6.33 -11.31
C ALA A 120 7.89 5.43 -10.30
N THR A 121 8.35 5.37 -9.05
CA THR A 121 7.70 4.58 -7.99
C THR A 121 6.30 5.10 -7.67
N PHE A 122 6.10 6.42 -7.65
CA PHE A 122 4.78 7.03 -7.47
C PHE A 122 3.83 6.70 -8.62
N MET A 123 4.27 6.83 -9.88
CA MET A 123 3.45 6.48 -11.04
C MET A 123 3.10 4.99 -11.06
N MET A 124 4.05 4.13 -10.74
CA MET A 124 3.82 2.69 -10.66
C MET A 124 2.81 2.35 -9.57
N SER A 125 2.99 2.84 -8.35
CA SER A 125 2.10 2.53 -7.21
C SER A 125 0.70 3.13 -7.38
N SER A 126 0.58 4.28 -8.05
CA SER A 126 -0.69 4.99 -8.20
C SER A 126 -1.55 4.50 -9.35
N PHE A 127 -0.95 4.01 -10.46
CA PHE A 127 -1.69 3.74 -11.70
C PHE A 127 -1.41 2.36 -12.30
N ILE A 128 -0.17 1.89 -12.32
CA ILE A 128 0.21 0.66 -13.04
C ILE A 128 0.00 -0.57 -12.16
N ILE A 129 0.57 -0.57 -10.98
CA ILE A 129 0.51 -1.70 -10.04
C ILE A 129 -0.94 -2.04 -9.65
N PRO A 130 -1.84 -1.09 -9.33
CA PRO A 130 -3.21 -1.42 -8.98
C PRO A 130 -3.93 -2.25 -10.05
N LYS A 131 -3.81 -1.88 -11.32
CA LYS A 131 -4.40 -2.63 -12.43
C LYS A 131 -3.82 -4.04 -12.55
N GLY A 132 -2.52 -4.19 -12.39
CA GLY A 132 -1.85 -5.48 -12.37
C GLY A 132 -2.21 -6.32 -11.14
N SER A 133 -2.43 -5.69 -9.99
CA SER A 133 -2.83 -6.35 -8.74
C SER A 133 -4.19 -7.02 -8.86
N VAL A 134 -5.14 -6.46 -9.61
CA VAL A 134 -6.42 -7.12 -9.90
C VAL A 134 -6.20 -8.49 -10.55
N THR A 135 -5.37 -8.54 -11.60
CA THR A 135 -5.08 -9.78 -12.32
C THR A 135 -4.32 -10.77 -11.44
N ARG A 136 -3.28 -10.30 -10.73
CA ARG A 136 -2.45 -11.12 -9.84
C ARG A 136 -3.26 -11.72 -8.69
N LEU A 137 -4.06 -10.93 -7.99
CA LEU A 137 -4.85 -11.39 -6.85
C LEU A 137 -5.97 -12.34 -7.27
N ASN A 138 -6.61 -12.10 -8.42
CA ASN A 138 -7.58 -13.05 -8.98
C ASN A 138 -6.92 -14.40 -9.34
N PHE A 139 -5.69 -14.37 -9.87
CA PHE A 139 -4.91 -15.59 -10.11
C PHE A 139 -4.57 -16.30 -8.79
N GLU A 140 -4.10 -15.58 -7.77
CA GLU A 140 -3.80 -16.13 -6.45
C GLU A 140 -5.04 -16.79 -5.81
N ASP A 141 -6.19 -16.14 -5.89
CA ASP A 141 -7.45 -16.66 -5.35
C ASP A 141 -7.94 -17.91 -6.09
N LYS A 142 -7.57 -18.04 -7.36
CA LYS A 142 -7.99 -19.20 -8.18
C LYS A 142 -7.07 -20.40 -8.03
N TYR A 143 -5.75 -20.19 -8.03
CA TYR A 143 -4.77 -21.26 -8.18
C TYR A 143 -3.88 -21.48 -6.93
N ILE A 144 -3.73 -20.48 -6.07
CA ILE A 144 -2.83 -20.55 -4.91
C ILE A 144 -3.59 -20.62 -3.60
N LYS A 145 -4.64 -19.83 -3.47
CA LYS A 145 -5.49 -19.74 -2.28
C LYS A 145 -6.94 -19.79 -2.70
N PRO A 146 -7.47 -20.99 -3.03
CA PRO A 146 -8.87 -21.10 -3.41
C PRO A 146 -9.75 -20.51 -2.33
N LYS A 147 -10.70 -19.66 -2.73
CA LYS A 147 -11.56 -18.88 -1.84
C LYS A 147 -12.21 -19.80 -0.80
N LYS A 148 -11.83 -19.63 0.47
CA LYS A 148 -12.76 -19.93 1.57
C LYS A 148 -13.92 -18.95 1.40
N VAL A 149 -15.15 -19.45 1.50
CA VAL A 149 -16.38 -18.65 1.42
C VAL A 149 -16.15 -17.32 2.16
N ASN A 150 -16.23 -16.19 1.45
CA ASN A 150 -16.02 -14.90 2.05
C ASN A 150 -17.16 -14.61 3.04
N SER A 151 -16.90 -14.79 4.32
CA SER A 151 -17.79 -14.40 5.39
C SER A 151 -17.25 -13.13 6.04
N VAL A 152 -18.11 -12.14 6.20
CA VAL A 152 -17.79 -10.88 6.90
C VAL A 152 -18.60 -10.82 8.18
N TRP A 153 -17.95 -10.36 9.25
CA TRP A 153 -18.56 -10.27 10.58
C TRP A 153 -18.69 -8.81 11.02
N ASN A 154 -19.72 -8.53 11.81
CA ASN A 154 -19.95 -7.21 12.42
C ASN A 154 -19.98 -6.07 11.39
N VAL A 155 -20.75 -6.25 10.33
CA VAL A 155 -20.96 -5.23 9.29
C VAL A 155 -21.90 -4.17 9.83
N GLN A 156 -21.46 -2.92 9.91
CA GLN A 156 -22.28 -1.77 10.28
C GLN A 156 -22.04 -0.65 9.27
N LEU A 157 -23.11 -0.15 8.67
CA LEU A 157 -23.03 0.95 7.71
C LEU A 157 -24.30 1.81 7.72
N GLU A 158 -24.14 3.09 7.46
CA GLU A 158 -25.24 3.99 7.20
C GLU A 158 -25.72 3.79 5.75
N VAL A 159 -26.95 3.34 5.58
CA VAL A 159 -27.53 3.01 4.26
C VAL A 159 -28.33 4.17 3.69
N ASP A 160 -28.80 5.07 4.54
CA ASP A 160 -29.45 6.33 4.20
C ASP A 160 -29.24 7.32 5.37
N SER A 161 -29.52 8.61 5.17
CA SER A 161 -29.32 9.62 6.21
C SER A 161 -30.09 9.25 7.50
N GLY A 162 -29.31 8.96 8.56
CA GLY A 162 -29.85 8.51 9.85
C GLY A 162 -30.42 7.10 9.87
N VAL A 163 -30.14 6.26 8.84
CA VAL A 163 -30.55 4.85 8.80
C VAL A 163 -29.31 3.96 8.84
N ILE A 164 -29.13 3.22 9.91
CA ILE A 164 -28.00 2.33 10.15
C ILE A 164 -28.42 0.88 10.00
N ALA A 165 -27.75 0.16 9.11
CA ALA A 165 -27.89 -1.28 8.97
C ALA A 165 -26.75 -1.99 9.71
N TYR A 166 -27.08 -3.10 10.37
CA TYR A 166 -26.13 -4.00 11.01
C TYR A 166 -26.39 -5.44 10.61
N ILE A 167 -25.34 -6.18 10.30
CA ILE A 167 -25.36 -7.63 10.02
C ILE A 167 -24.25 -8.28 10.84
N ASP A 168 -24.61 -9.22 11.69
CA ASP A 168 -23.63 -9.93 12.53
C ASP A 168 -22.68 -10.80 11.71
N ASN A 169 -23.22 -11.57 10.76
CA ASN A 169 -22.45 -12.40 9.84
C ASN A 169 -23.09 -12.41 8.47
N TYR A 170 -22.33 -12.11 7.43
CA TYR A 170 -22.74 -12.24 6.04
C TYR A 170 -21.90 -13.28 5.31
N ASN A 171 -22.56 -14.21 4.61
CA ASN A 171 -21.94 -15.24 3.80
C ASN A 171 -22.16 -14.94 2.31
N ASP A 172 -21.10 -14.61 1.58
CA ASP A 172 -21.20 -14.25 0.18
C ASP A 172 -21.57 -15.42 -0.74
N GLY A 173 -21.17 -16.64 -0.40
CA GLY A 173 -21.52 -17.83 -1.18
C GLY A 173 -23.02 -18.14 -1.17
N MET A 174 -23.68 -17.89 -0.05
CA MET A 174 -25.12 -18.07 0.11
C MET A 174 -25.92 -16.78 -0.09
N LYS A 175 -25.24 -15.63 -0.28
CA LYS A 175 -25.86 -14.29 -0.35
C LYS A 175 -26.77 -13.98 0.83
N THR A 176 -26.42 -14.47 2.03
CA THR A 176 -27.23 -14.37 3.23
C THR A 176 -26.49 -13.72 4.39
N GLY A 177 -27.19 -12.82 5.10
CA GLY A 177 -26.76 -12.26 6.37
C GLY A 177 -27.62 -12.78 7.54
N ASN A 178 -26.99 -13.05 8.66
CA ASN A 178 -27.67 -13.47 9.89
C ASN A 178 -27.68 -12.33 10.92
N ARG A 179 -28.70 -12.30 11.77
CA ARG A 179 -28.91 -11.27 12.79
C ARG A 179 -28.80 -9.87 12.19
N PHE A 180 -29.76 -9.54 11.36
CA PHE A 180 -29.88 -8.22 10.74
C PHE A 180 -30.62 -7.26 11.65
N SER A 181 -30.16 -6.01 11.73
CA SER A 181 -30.98 -4.90 12.26
C SER A 181 -30.86 -3.67 11.36
N LEU A 182 -31.96 -2.88 11.36
CA LEU A 182 -32.05 -1.61 10.65
C LEU A 182 -32.64 -0.57 11.61
N ASP A 183 -31.80 0.39 11.97
CA ASP A 183 -32.12 1.43 12.95
C ASP A 183 -32.30 2.77 12.24
N LYS A 184 -33.49 3.39 12.45
CA LYS A 184 -33.78 4.71 11.90
C LYS A 184 -33.78 5.76 13.00
N PHE A 185 -32.94 6.78 12.83
CA PHE A 185 -32.82 7.91 13.74
C PHE A 185 -33.35 9.20 13.07
N VAL A 186 -34.11 9.99 13.85
CA VAL A 186 -34.53 11.36 13.48
C VAL A 186 -34.14 12.24 14.66
N ASP A 187 -33.41 13.32 14.41
CA ASP A 187 -32.87 14.22 15.43
C ASP A 187 -32.14 13.50 16.57
N LYS A 188 -31.32 12.50 16.22
CA LYS A 188 -30.57 11.65 17.15
C LYS A 188 -31.43 10.78 18.08
N LYS A 189 -32.75 10.67 17.82
CA LYS A 189 -33.65 9.77 18.54
C LYS A 189 -33.98 8.59 17.64
N LEU A 190 -33.98 7.38 18.24
CA LEU A 190 -34.39 6.18 17.55
C LEU A 190 -35.91 6.24 17.37
N VAL A 191 -36.39 6.16 16.12
CA VAL A 191 -37.83 6.17 15.78
C VAL A 191 -38.30 4.83 15.25
N SER A 192 -37.43 4.01 14.69
CA SER A 192 -37.75 2.66 14.23
C SER A 192 -36.56 1.73 14.42
N HIS A 193 -36.81 0.53 14.90
CA HIS A 193 -35.85 -0.54 15.08
C HIS A 193 -36.41 -1.83 14.46
N LEU A 194 -35.85 -2.24 13.33
CA LEU A 194 -36.15 -3.51 12.70
C LEU A 194 -35.08 -4.52 13.08
N THR A 195 -35.47 -5.68 13.55
CA THR A 195 -34.62 -6.84 13.75
C THR A 195 -35.09 -8.00 12.90
N ALA A 196 -34.17 -8.80 12.38
CA ALA A 196 -34.51 -9.98 11.62
C ALA A 196 -33.49 -11.10 11.86
N ARG A 197 -33.97 -12.33 11.80
CA ARG A 197 -33.09 -13.50 11.93
C ARG A 197 -32.13 -13.62 10.78
N ARG A 198 -32.63 -13.36 9.56
CA ARG A 198 -31.83 -13.52 8.32
C ARG A 198 -32.28 -12.51 7.28
N ILE A 199 -31.30 -12.06 6.48
CA ILE A 199 -31.51 -11.23 5.29
C ILE A 199 -30.85 -11.93 4.09
N THR A 200 -31.49 -11.92 2.92
CA THR A 200 -30.98 -12.53 1.69
C THR A 200 -30.93 -11.48 0.58
N TYR A 201 -29.80 -11.38 -0.10
CA TYR A 201 -29.62 -10.46 -1.24
C TYR A 201 -30.22 -11.05 -2.52
N ASP A 202 -31.05 -10.26 -3.20
CA ASP A 202 -31.60 -10.62 -4.50
C ASP A 202 -30.62 -10.20 -5.60
N THR A 203 -30.01 -11.18 -6.28
CA THR A 203 -29.04 -10.92 -7.35
C THR A 203 -29.65 -10.42 -8.66
N THR A 204 -30.97 -10.43 -8.78
CA THR A 204 -31.68 -10.00 -10.00
C THR A 204 -31.98 -8.50 -10.00
N THR A 205 -32.11 -7.89 -8.82
CA THR A 205 -32.43 -6.47 -8.66
C THR A 205 -31.45 -5.81 -7.72
N VAL A 206 -30.87 -4.69 -8.15
CA VAL A 206 -29.90 -3.93 -7.34
C VAL A 206 -30.53 -3.45 -6.03
N ASN A 207 -29.80 -3.60 -4.94
CA ASN A 207 -30.20 -3.17 -3.60
C ASN A 207 -31.47 -3.81 -3.04
N LYS A 208 -31.98 -4.89 -3.65
CA LYS A 208 -33.14 -5.60 -3.16
C LYS A 208 -32.73 -6.69 -2.18
N TRP A 209 -33.36 -6.66 -1.01
CA TRP A 209 -33.13 -7.61 0.07
C TRP A 209 -34.45 -8.23 0.53
N THR A 210 -34.42 -9.53 0.77
CA THR A 210 -35.51 -10.25 1.42
C THR A 210 -35.16 -10.44 2.90
N ILE A 211 -35.98 -9.92 3.77
CA ILE A 211 -35.84 -9.97 5.23
C ILE A 211 -36.71 -11.07 5.76
N HIS A 212 -36.17 -11.99 6.57
CA HIS A 212 -36.90 -13.16 7.10
C HIS A 212 -36.99 -13.11 8.62
N ASP A 213 -38.14 -13.54 9.15
CA ASP A 213 -38.43 -13.61 10.59
C ASP A 213 -38.15 -12.23 11.25
N TYR A 214 -38.87 -11.21 10.82
CA TYR A 214 -38.63 -9.83 11.23
C TYR A 214 -39.58 -9.34 12.30
N MET A 215 -39.13 -8.39 13.09
CA MET A 215 -39.86 -7.59 14.03
C MET A 215 -39.48 -6.12 13.87
N VAL A 216 -40.50 -5.27 13.66
CA VAL A 216 -40.32 -3.82 13.58
C VAL A 216 -40.93 -3.21 14.84
N ARG A 217 -40.17 -2.35 15.52
CA ARG A 217 -40.58 -1.51 16.63
C ARG A 217 -40.60 -0.06 16.19
N GLU A 218 -41.77 0.53 16.08
CA GLU A 218 -41.94 1.96 15.80
C GLU A 218 -42.15 2.69 17.14
N LEU A 219 -41.37 3.73 17.39
CA LEU A 219 -41.34 4.49 18.64
C LEU A 219 -41.94 5.88 18.38
N ASP A 220 -43.04 6.21 19.06
CA ASP A 220 -43.66 7.54 19.04
C ASP A 220 -43.78 8.06 20.48
N GLY A 221 -42.73 8.76 20.92
CA GLY A 221 -42.59 9.21 22.30
C GLY A 221 -42.55 8.05 23.29
N LEU A 222 -43.55 7.89 24.12
CA LEU A 222 -43.72 6.79 25.08
C LEU A 222 -44.55 5.64 24.53
N LYS A 223 -45.09 5.75 23.33
CA LYS A 223 -45.89 4.67 22.72
C LYS A 223 -45.00 3.85 21.80
N GLU A 224 -45.24 2.57 21.79
CA GLU A 224 -44.52 1.60 20.97
C GLU A 224 -45.52 0.75 20.18
N LYS A 225 -45.26 0.61 18.88
CA LYS A 225 -46.01 -0.29 18.00
C LYS A 225 -45.08 -1.38 17.50
N ILE A 226 -45.47 -2.63 17.74
CA ILE A 226 -44.68 -3.80 17.31
C ILE A 226 -45.40 -4.50 16.17
N THR A 227 -44.71 -4.69 15.05
CA THR A 227 -45.20 -5.46 13.91
C THR A 227 -44.23 -6.64 13.67
N LYS A 228 -44.75 -7.84 13.46
CA LYS A 228 -43.99 -9.05 13.20
C LYS A 228 -44.42 -9.67 11.88
N GLY A 229 -43.53 -10.33 11.20
CA GLY A 229 -43.85 -11.07 9.96
C GLY A 229 -42.75 -12.04 9.58
N ASP A 230 -43.07 -12.99 8.71
CA ASP A 230 -42.18 -14.06 8.32
C ASP A 230 -41.24 -13.60 7.16
N ARG A 231 -41.78 -12.78 6.26
CA ARG A 231 -41.00 -12.33 5.08
C ARG A 231 -41.45 -10.95 4.59
N ILE A 232 -40.49 -10.10 4.25
CA ILE A 232 -40.73 -8.83 3.56
C ILE A 232 -39.57 -8.55 2.56
N ASP A 233 -39.93 -8.10 1.37
CA ASP A 233 -38.94 -7.62 0.39
C ASP A 233 -38.79 -6.11 0.56
N SER A 234 -37.56 -5.62 0.65
CA SER A 234 -37.24 -4.21 0.84
C SER A 234 -36.09 -3.79 -0.04
N ILE A 235 -36.15 -2.56 -0.53
CA ILE A 235 -34.99 -1.92 -1.20
C ILE A 235 -34.20 -1.18 -0.11
N ILE A 236 -33.00 -1.67 0.17
CA ILE A 236 -32.08 -1.07 1.14
C ILE A 236 -30.87 -0.61 0.33
N ASN A 237 -30.48 0.64 0.44
CA ASN A 237 -29.35 1.21 -0.29
C ASN A 237 -28.00 0.65 0.21
N MET A 238 -27.85 -0.65 0.07
CA MET A 238 -26.73 -1.45 0.53
C MET A 238 -26.49 -2.59 -0.47
N ASP A 239 -25.32 -2.61 -1.06
CA ASP A 239 -24.86 -3.71 -1.93
C ASP A 239 -23.83 -4.55 -1.17
N PRO A 240 -23.79 -5.90 -1.35
CA PRO A 240 -22.75 -6.74 -0.75
C PRO A 240 -21.32 -6.26 -1.00
N SER A 241 -21.05 -5.66 -2.15
CA SER A 241 -19.74 -5.06 -2.46
C SER A 241 -19.35 -3.88 -1.56
N ASP A 242 -20.32 -3.23 -0.92
CA ASP A 242 -20.04 -2.10 -0.02
C ASP A 242 -19.35 -2.54 1.29
N PHE A 243 -19.52 -3.80 1.71
CA PHE A 243 -18.96 -4.35 2.95
C PHE A 243 -18.15 -5.64 2.78
N LEU A 244 -18.23 -6.30 1.61
CA LEU A 244 -17.37 -7.41 1.28
C LEU A 244 -16.00 -6.89 0.85
N ILE A 245 -15.18 -6.51 1.82
CA ILE A 245 -13.80 -6.11 1.54
C ILE A 245 -13.00 -7.35 1.18
N MET A 246 -12.63 -7.48 -0.09
CA MET A 246 -11.67 -8.50 -0.51
C MET A 246 -10.33 -8.23 0.17
N LYS A 247 -9.66 -9.29 0.61
CA LYS A 247 -8.31 -9.16 1.15
C LYS A 247 -7.42 -8.46 0.13
N ASN A 248 -6.73 -7.41 0.57
CA ASN A 248 -5.87 -6.55 -0.26
C ASN A 248 -6.61 -5.75 -1.35
N GLN A 249 -7.91 -5.49 -1.19
CA GLN A 249 -8.68 -4.67 -2.15
C GLN A 249 -8.09 -3.26 -2.30
N GLN A 250 -7.48 -2.70 -1.26
CA GLN A 250 -6.79 -1.41 -1.29
C GLN A 250 -5.63 -1.38 -2.30
N GLU A 251 -5.02 -2.54 -2.62
CA GLU A 251 -3.96 -2.65 -3.63
C GLU A 251 -4.50 -2.67 -5.08
N MET A 252 -5.79 -2.93 -5.27
CA MET A 252 -6.45 -3.03 -6.57
C MET A 252 -6.92 -1.68 -7.11
N LEU A 253 -7.08 -0.68 -6.25
CA LEU A 253 -7.61 0.62 -6.61
C LEU A 253 -6.47 1.59 -7.01
N THR A 254 -6.63 2.29 -8.12
CA THR A 254 -5.75 3.42 -8.47
C THR A 254 -5.88 4.54 -7.44
N SER A 255 -4.91 5.44 -7.35
CA SER A 255 -4.94 6.50 -6.32
C SER A 255 -6.18 7.41 -6.40
N PRO A 256 -6.70 7.80 -7.58
CA PRO A 256 -7.97 8.51 -7.66
C PRO A 256 -9.16 7.67 -7.16
N GLU A 257 -9.29 6.41 -7.63
CA GLU A 257 -10.36 5.50 -7.20
C GLU A 257 -10.30 5.22 -5.69
N LEU A 258 -9.08 5.09 -5.14
CA LEU A 258 -8.86 4.89 -3.71
C LEU A 258 -9.31 6.10 -2.90
N SER A 259 -9.03 7.31 -3.36
CA SER A 259 -9.49 8.55 -2.72
C SER A 259 -11.01 8.66 -2.73
N GLU A 260 -11.66 8.40 -3.86
CA GLU A 260 -13.11 8.40 -4.00
C GLU A 260 -13.77 7.34 -3.11
N TYR A 261 -13.20 6.13 -3.08
CA TYR A 261 -13.66 5.04 -2.21
C TYR A 261 -13.59 5.42 -0.74
N ILE A 262 -12.46 6.00 -0.29
CA ILE A 262 -12.28 6.47 1.10
C ILE A 262 -13.33 7.52 1.45
N GLU A 263 -13.57 8.51 0.59
CA GLU A 263 -14.58 9.53 0.84
C GLU A 263 -15.99 8.96 0.91
N LYS A 264 -16.34 8.06 -0.01
CA LYS A 264 -17.64 7.37 -0.04
C LYS A 264 -17.87 6.61 1.26
N GLN A 265 -16.89 5.82 1.70
CA GLN A 265 -17.02 5.02 2.92
C GLN A 265 -17.01 5.87 4.20
N LYS A 266 -16.27 6.97 4.24
CA LYS A 266 -16.34 7.93 5.36
C LYS A 266 -17.73 8.54 5.53
N ARG A 267 -18.37 8.94 4.42
CA ARG A 267 -19.74 9.47 4.46
C ARG A 267 -20.75 8.46 4.98
N ARG A 268 -20.50 7.16 4.75
CA ARG A 268 -21.36 6.05 5.22
C ARG A 268 -21.01 5.56 6.63
N GLY A 269 -20.07 6.23 7.33
CA GLY A 269 -19.67 5.85 8.70
C GLY A 269 -18.97 4.49 8.80
N PHE A 270 -18.44 3.94 7.69
CA PHE A 270 -17.80 2.63 7.69
C PHE A 270 -16.50 2.65 8.49
N ALA A 271 -16.37 1.77 9.48
CA ALA A 271 -15.26 1.80 10.43
C ALA A 271 -13.92 1.27 9.84
N ASN A 272 -13.98 0.41 8.83
CA ASN A 272 -12.83 -0.38 8.36
C ASN A 272 -12.05 0.26 7.18
N ILE A 273 -11.96 1.59 7.14
CA ILE A 273 -11.29 2.33 6.06
C ILE A 273 -9.80 2.60 6.31
N LYS A 274 -9.31 2.33 7.52
CA LYS A 274 -7.92 2.67 7.89
C LYS A 274 -6.87 2.02 6.98
N GLU A 275 -7.09 0.79 6.52
CA GLU A 275 -6.18 0.11 5.59
C GLU A 275 -6.10 0.83 4.25
N PHE A 276 -7.22 1.35 3.75
CA PHE A 276 -7.29 2.12 2.51
C PHE A 276 -6.59 3.48 2.65
N GLU A 277 -6.80 4.17 3.76
CA GLU A 277 -6.10 5.43 4.07
C GLU A 277 -4.59 5.24 4.20
N ILE A 278 -4.16 4.15 4.86
CA ILE A 278 -2.74 3.80 4.98
C ILE A 278 -2.15 3.58 3.60
N GLU A 279 -2.79 2.79 2.74
CA GLU A 279 -2.30 2.51 1.40
C GLU A 279 -2.20 3.80 0.58
N TYR A 280 -3.20 4.69 0.66
CA TYR A 280 -3.19 5.98 -0.03
C TYR A 280 -1.99 6.85 0.38
N HIS A 281 -1.78 7.04 1.67
CA HIS A 281 -0.68 7.85 2.19
C HIS A 281 0.69 7.19 1.98
N LYS A 282 0.75 5.86 2.04
CA LYS A 282 1.96 5.07 1.85
C LYS A 282 2.56 5.25 0.45
N ARG A 283 1.73 5.31 -0.60
CA ARG A 283 2.19 5.53 -1.98
C ARG A 283 2.99 6.82 -2.12
N ILE A 284 2.54 7.89 -1.46
CA ILE A 284 3.24 9.18 -1.43
C ILE A 284 4.49 9.08 -0.55
N ALA A 285 4.36 8.58 0.66
CA ALA A 285 5.45 8.53 1.63
C ALA A 285 6.65 7.68 1.14
N MET A 286 6.39 6.52 0.50
CA MET A 286 7.44 5.67 -0.06
C MET A 286 8.18 6.33 -1.22
N SER A 287 7.52 7.16 -2.01
CA SER A 287 8.19 7.94 -3.07
C SER A 287 9.18 8.95 -2.47
N PHE A 288 8.80 9.62 -1.38
CA PHE A 288 9.69 10.54 -0.66
C PHE A 288 10.87 9.84 0.03
N ALA A 289 10.72 8.58 0.42
CA ALA A 289 11.81 7.77 0.98
C ALA A 289 13.02 7.72 0.07
N SER A 290 12.84 7.73 -1.26
CA SER A 290 13.95 7.72 -2.23
C SER A 290 14.92 8.89 -2.03
N PHE A 291 14.42 10.09 -1.69
CA PHE A 291 15.27 11.25 -1.42
C PHE A 291 16.04 11.09 -0.11
N ILE A 292 15.34 10.70 0.95
CA ILE A 292 15.91 10.56 2.30
C ILE A 292 17.01 9.51 2.29
N LEU A 293 16.73 8.34 1.73
CA LEU A 293 17.66 7.23 1.67
C LEU A 293 18.86 7.54 0.76
N THR A 294 18.66 8.30 -0.32
CA THR A 294 19.76 8.78 -1.17
C THR A 294 20.68 9.69 -0.38
N ILE A 295 20.16 10.64 0.39
CA ILE A 295 21.01 11.54 1.21
C ILE A 295 21.81 10.74 2.23
N ILE A 296 21.18 9.80 2.95
CA ILE A 296 21.86 8.94 3.91
C ILE A 296 22.96 8.13 3.22
N GLY A 297 22.61 7.46 2.11
CA GLY A 297 23.54 6.60 1.37
C GLY A 297 24.77 7.33 0.86
N VAL A 298 24.59 8.50 0.23
CA VAL A 298 25.72 9.33 -0.24
C VAL A 298 26.56 9.83 0.93
N SER A 299 25.93 10.33 1.99
CA SER A 299 26.63 10.86 3.16
C SER A 299 27.46 9.80 3.87
N LEU A 300 26.93 8.57 3.96
CA LEU A 300 27.62 7.43 4.57
C LEU A 300 28.79 6.93 3.73
N SER A 301 28.61 6.84 2.40
CA SER A 301 29.53 6.15 1.50
C SER A 301 30.56 7.06 0.83
N SER A 302 30.45 8.38 1.03
CA SER A 302 31.35 9.37 0.40
C SER A 302 32.77 9.37 0.97
N ARG A 303 33.00 8.67 2.09
CA ARG A 303 34.31 8.57 2.75
C ARG A 303 34.90 7.18 2.55
N LYS A 304 36.21 7.13 2.29
CA LYS A 304 36.97 5.87 2.31
C LYS A 304 37.15 5.43 3.77
N THR A 305 36.67 4.25 4.11
CA THR A 305 36.80 3.66 5.46
C THR A 305 37.65 2.40 5.42
N LYS A 306 38.24 2.03 6.58
CA LYS A 306 39.06 0.82 6.70
C LYS A 306 38.26 -0.47 6.43
N GLY A 307 36.93 -0.45 6.64
CA GLY A 307 36.05 -1.58 6.34
C GLY A 307 35.61 -1.71 4.87
N GLY A 308 36.04 -0.78 4.02
CA GLY A 308 35.74 -0.80 2.57
C GLY A 308 34.25 -0.74 2.23
N MET A 309 33.91 -1.13 1.02
CA MET A 309 32.54 -1.15 0.50
C MET A 309 31.61 -2.09 1.26
N GLY A 310 32.14 -3.23 1.76
CA GLY A 310 31.36 -4.21 2.48
C GLY A 310 30.73 -3.68 3.76
N LEU A 311 31.46 -2.86 4.53
CA LEU A 311 30.93 -2.23 5.74
C LEU A 311 29.78 -1.26 5.42
N HIS A 312 29.94 -0.43 4.39
CA HIS A 312 28.91 0.51 3.96
C HIS A 312 27.65 -0.21 3.48
N LEU A 313 27.80 -1.29 2.70
CA LEU A 313 26.67 -2.14 2.27
C LEU A 313 25.97 -2.80 3.45
N GLY A 314 26.70 -3.35 4.41
CA GLY A 314 26.13 -3.96 5.60
C GLY A 314 25.29 -2.96 6.43
N ILE A 315 25.83 -1.77 6.70
CA ILE A 315 25.09 -0.69 7.39
C ILE A 315 23.88 -0.26 6.55
N GLY A 316 24.05 -0.12 5.24
CA GLY A 316 22.97 0.28 4.34
C GLY A 316 21.83 -0.73 4.31
N LEU A 317 22.14 -2.02 4.21
CA LEU A 317 21.14 -3.10 4.28
C LEU A 317 20.39 -3.05 5.62
N GLY A 318 21.13 -2.93 6.75
CA GLY A 318 20.53 -2.81 8.07
C GLY A 318 19.56 -1.62 8.18
N LEU A 319 19.97 -0.45 7.70
CA LEU A 319 19.11 0.74 7.68
C LEU A 319 17.90 0.59 6.75
N SER A 320 18.05 -0.06 5.58
CA SER A 320 16.92 -0.29 4.67
C SER A 320 15.89 -1.24 5.27
N PHE A 321 16.35 -2.36 5.83
CA PHE A 321 15.45 -3.31 6.51
C PHE A 321 14.78 -2.68 7.70
N SER A 322 15.51 -1.90 8.53
CA SER A 322 14.91 -1.21 9.66
C SER A 322 13.89 -0.16 9.21
N TYR A 323 14.09 0.53 8.07
CA TYR A 323 13.10 1.44 7.50
C TYR A 323 11.82 0.69 7.12
N ILE A 324 11.93 -0.44 6.40
CA ILE A 324 10.77 -1.25 5.97
C ILE A 324 10.04 -1.81 7.19
N LEU A 325 10.77 -2.34 8.19
CA LEU A 325 10.18 -2.84 9.43
C LEU A 325 9.43 -1.72 10.18
N PHE A 326 10.05 -0.54 10.28
CA PHE A 326 9.43 0.60 10.95
C PHE A 326 8.17 1.05 10.24
N GLN A 327 8.17 1.06 8.90
CA GLN A 327 6.99 1.35 8.08
C GLN A 327 5.86 0.34 8.34
N THR A 328 6.19 -0.95 8.45
CA THR A 328 5.20 -2.00 8.73
C THR A 328 4.63 -1.87 10.14
N ILE A 329 5.50 -1.65 11.14
CA ILE A 329 5.11 -1.47 12.53
C ILE A 329 4.17 -0.28 12.69
N THR A 330 4.55 0.90 12.17
CA THR A 330 3.72 2.12 12.29
C THR A 330 2.38 1.98 11.56
N SER A 331 2.35 1.30 10.41
CA SER A 331 1.10 0.99 9.69
C SER A 331 0.20 0.06 10.52
N THR A 332 0.74 -0.98 11.13
CA THR A 332 -0.02 -1.90 12.00
C THR A 332 -0.60 -1.19 13.23
N PHE A 333 0.17 -0.29 13.84
CA PHE A 333 -0.32 0.54 14.95
C PHE A 333 -1.45 1.50 14.51
N ALA A 334 -1.43 1.99 13.28
CA ALA A 334 -2.52 2.83 12.76
C ALA A 334 -3.81 2.02 12.51
N ILE A 335 -3.70 0.78 12.03
CA ILE A 335 -4.86 -0.10 11.81
C ILE A 335 -5.54 -0.40 13.15
N ASN A 336 -4.76 -0.87 14.12
CA ASN A 336 -5.28 -1.41 15.39
C ASN A 336 -5.41 -0.35 16.51
N GLY A 337 -4.85 0.85 16.32
CA GLY A 337 -4.79 1.90 17.34
C GLY A 337 -5.55 3.17 16.96
N ASN A 338 -5.31 4.22 17.73
CA ASN A 338 -5.95 5.54 17.56
C ASN A 338 -5.06 6.55 16.81
N VAL A 339 -3.92 6.10 16.22
CA VAL A 339 -3.05 6.99 15.47
C VAL A 339 -3.63 7.24 14.08
N PRO A 340 -3.79 8.50 13.64
CA PRO A 340 -4.26 8.81 12.30
C PRO A 340 -3.34 8.19 11.22
N PRO A 341 -3.89 7.48 10.21
CA PRO A 341 -3.12 6.81 9.17
C PRO A 341 -2.10 7.71 8.48
N ALA A 342 -2.48 8.95 8.16
CA ALA A 342 -1.59 9.94 7.56
C ALA A 342 -0.33 10.19 8.40
N ILE A 343 -0.46 10.34 9.72
CA ILE A 343 0.68 10.58 10.62
C ILE A 343 1.54 9.32 10.72
N ALA A 344 0.92 8.17 10.98
CA ALA A 344 1.63 6.90 11.19
C ALA A 344 2.57 6.55 10.03
N VAL A 345 2.10 6.72 8.80
CA VAL A 345 2.87 6.41 7.59
C VAL A 345 4.06 7.36 7.37
N TRP A 346 3.99 8.60 7.89
CA TRP A 346 5.08 9.58 7.77
C TRP A 346 6.12 9.50 8.89
N ILE A 347 5.82 8.84 10.03
CA ILE A 347 6.77 8.70 11.15
C ILE A 347 8.14 8.15 10.71
N PRO A 348 8.23 7.05 9.93
CA PRO A 348 9.52 6.55 9.46
C PRO A 348 10.28 7.57 8.62
N ASN A 349 9.59 8.28 7.73
CA ASN A 349 10.22 9.32 6.91
C ASN A 349 10.77 10.47 7.73
N ILE A 350 10.05 10.94 8.75
CA ILE A 350 10.50 12.01 9.65
C ILE A 350 11.74 11.57 10.43
N LEU A 351 11.72 10.37 11.00
CA LEU A 351 12.86 9.82 11.75
C LEU A 351 14.10 9.69 10.85
N TYR A 352 13.93 9.10 9.66
CA TYR A 352 15.04 8.92 8.72
C TYR A 352 15.52 10.24 8.10
N ALA A 353 14.64 11.24 7.95
CA ALA A 353 15.05 12.60 7.56
C ALA A 353 15.95 13.23 8.64
N GLY A 354 15.69 12.99 9.93
CA GLY A 354 16.59 13.39 11.01
C GLY A 354 17.98 12.74 10.91
N ILE A 355 18.01 11.42 10.64
CA ILE A 355 19.26 10.69 10.40
C ILE A 355 19.99 11.24 9.16
N ALA A 356 19.26 11.49 8.08
CA ALA A 356 19.79 12.07 6.84
C ALA A 356 20.45 13.43 7.10
N PHE A 357 19.76 14.29 7.85
CA PHE A 357 20.27 15.61 8.21
C PHE A 357 21.54 15.54 9.06
N TYR A 358 21.57 14.68 10.06
CA TYR A 358 22.74 14.45 10.90
C TYR A 358 23.96 13.96 10.09
N LEU A 359 23.76 12.95 9.23
CA LEU A 359 24.83 12.40 8.39
C LEU A 359 25.31 13.40 7.34
N TYR A 360 24.38 14.19 6.77
CA TYR A 360 24.72 15.24 5.83
C TYR A 360 25.59 16.33 6.46
N GLN A 361 25.33 16.71 7.71
CA GLN A 361 26.19 17.68 8.42
C GLN A 361 27.60 17.15 8.69
N LYS A 362 27.74 15.84 8.90
CA LYS A 362 29.03 15.19 9.13
C LYS A 362 29.76 14.76 7.84
N ALA A 363 29.13 14.91 6.67
CA ALA A 363 29.76 14.59 5.40
C ALA A 363 31.00 15.47 5.12
N PRO A 364 31.95 15.03 4.27
CA PRO A 364 33.12 15.85 3.89
C PRO A 364 32.64 17.17 3.29
N LYS A 365 33.21 18.28 3.75
CA LYS A 365 32.91 19.62 3.20
C LYS A 365 33.89 19.98 2.12
#